data_ac2879ac8782a380fa88695b0936ac03
#
_entry.id   ac2879ac8782a380fa88695b0936ac03
#
_cell.length_a   1.000
_cell.length_b   1.000
_cell.length_c   1.000
_cell.angle_alpha   90.00
_cell.angle_beta   90.00
_cell.angle_gamma   90.00
#
_symmetry.space_group_name_H-M   'P 1'
#
loop_
_entity.id
_entity.type
_entity.pdbx_description
1 polymer ?
#
loop_
_entity_poly.entity_id
_entity_poly.type
_entity_poly.pdbx_seq_one_letter_code
_entity_poly.pdbx_strand_id
1 'polypeptide(L)'
;MNISIKATHLDLTPSIKEYVEEKIGNLGKFITATEAKVELERDQHHQSGLVFRAEVMLVVGGVLMRAEAGAEDIYAAVDIVIPKLKEQIGKFKDKKQTLRRRGARSAKRKM
;
A
#
# COMPACT_ATOMS: atom_id res chain seq x y z
N MET A 1 -10.22 -6.85 -5.05
CA MET A 1 -9.75 -5.52 -4.66
C MET A 1 -10.01 -4.53 -5.78
N ASN A 2 -10.70 -3.45 -5.46
CA ASN A 2 -10.89 -2.36 -6.41
C ASN A 2 -9.69 -1.41 -6.35
N ILE A 3 -9.03 -1.20 -7.48
CA ILE A 3 -7.87 -0.31 -7.56
C ILE A 3 -8.28 0.94 -8.33
N SER A 4 -8.19 2.10 -7.70
CA SER A 4 -8.41 3.38 -8.35
C SER A 4 -7.09 4.15 -8.38
N ILE A 5 -6.80 4.78 -9.52
CA ILE A 5 -5.55 5.50 -9.74
C ILE A 5 -5.87 6.94 -10.13
N LYS A 6 -5.28 7.87 -9.41
CA LYS A 6 -5.34 9.30 -9.72
C LYS A 6 -3.94 9.78 -10.07
N ALA A 7 -3.79 10.45 -11.20
CA ALA A 7 -2.53 11.03 -11.62
C ALA A 7 -2.64 12.55 -11.60
N THR A 8 -1.67 13.22 -10.97
CA THR A 8 -1.63 14.68 -10.84
C THR A 8 -0.34 15.19 -11.47
N HIS A 9 -0.48 16.09 -12.44
CA HIS A 9 0.64 16.68 -13.19
C HIS A 9 1.49 15.65 -13.94
N LEU A 10 0.93 14.49 -14.26
CA LEU A 10 1.55 13.47 -15.11
C LEU A 10 0.45 12.71 -15.85
N ASP A 11 0.80 12.18 -17.02
CA ASP A 11 -0.13 11.37 -17.80
C ASP A 11 -0.12 9.93 -17.29
N LEU A 12 -1.31 9.41 -17.03
CA LEU A 12 -1.47 8.00 -16.68
C LEU A 12 -1.46 7.17 -17.96
N THR A 13 -0.28 6.78 -18.40
CA THR A 13 -0.13 5.94 -19.60
C THR A 13 -0.61 4.51 -19.33
N PRO A 14 -0.97 3.74 -20.38
CA PRO A 14 -1.30 2.32 -20.20
C PRO A 14 -0.21 1.53 -19.50
N SER A 15 1.06 1.82 -19.77
CA SER A 15 2.20 1.14 -19.13
C SER A 15 2.25 1.40 -17.62
N ILE A 16 2.04 2.64 -17.21
CA ILE A 16 2.02 3.00 -15.78
C ILE A 16 0.82 2.35 -15.10
N LYS A 17 -0.35 2.39 -15.73
CA LYS A 17 -1.57 1.80 -15.19
C LYS A 17 -1.40 0.30 -14.97
N GLU A 18 -0.91 -0.43 -15.97
CA GLU A 18 -0.66 -1.87 -15.87
C GLU A 18 0.35 -2.20 -14.77
N TYR A 19 1.43 -1.43 -14.70
CA TYR A 19 2.46 -1.61 -13.68
C TYR A 19 1.91 -1.48 -12.27
N VAL A 20 1.16 -0.42 -12.02
CA VAL A 20 0.53 -0.15 -10.73
C VAL A 20 -0.47 -1.25 -10.37
N GLU A 21 -1.35 -1.60 -11.30
CA GLU A 21 -2.37 -2.63 -11.09
C GLU A 21 -1.74 -4.00 -10.79
N GLU A 22 -0.66 -4.35 -11.47
CA GLU A 22 0.07 -5.59 -11.22
C GLU A 22 0.73 -5.60 -9.85
N LYS A 23 1.48 -4.55 -9.52
CA LYS A 23 2.19 -4.48 -8.23
C LYS A 23 1.24 -4.40 -7.04
N ILE A 24 0.21 -3.57 -7.12
CA ILE A 24 -0.79 -3.45 -6.06
C ILE A 24 -1.65 -4.71 -5.99
N GLY A 25 -2.05 -5.27 -7.13
CA GLY A 25 -2.81 -6.52 -7.18
C GLY A 25 -2.10 -7.69 -6.53
N ASN A 26 -0.78 -7.76 -6.66
CA ASN A 26 0.04 -8.81 -6.02
C ASN A 26 -0.02 -8.76 -4.49
N LEU A 27 -0.33 -7.62 -3.89
CA LEU A 27 -0.53 -7.52 -2.45
C LEU A 27 -1.73 -8.34 -1.98
N GLY A 28 -2.66 -8.64 -2.86
CA GLY A 28 -3.81 -9.51 -2.57
C GLY A 28 -3.43 -10.92 -2.18
N LYS A 29 -2.20 -11.36 -2.47
CA LYS A 29 -1.67 -12.66 -2.03
C LYS A 29 -1.36 -12.69 -0.54
N PHE A 30 -1.13 -11.53 0.06
CA PHE A 30 -0.73 -11.39 1.45
C PHE A 30 -1.88 -10.98 2.36
N ILE A 31 -2.86 -10.26 1.83
CA ILE A 31 -3.97 -9.75 2.61
C ILE A 31 -5.19 -9.49 1.73
N THR A 32 -6.39 -9.69 2.28
CA THR A 32 -7.64 -9.38 1.60
C THR A 32 -7.98 -7.90 1.82
N ALA A 33 -7.76 -7.09 0.80
CA ALA A 33 -8.13 -5.68 0.80
C ALA A 33 -9.38 -5.49 -0.08
N THR A 34 -10.29 -4.63 0.35
CA THR A 34 -11.49 -4.32 -0.42
C THR A 34 -11.22 -3.24 -1.47
N GLU A 35 -10.32 -2.32 -1.16
CA GLU A 35 -10.04 -1.17 -2.01
C GLU A 35 -8.59 -0.73 -1.89
N ALA A 36 -8.01 -0.28 -3.00
CA ALA A 36 -6.72 0.39 -3.03
C ALA A 36 -6.87 1.70 -3.79
N LYS A 37 -6.51 2.80 -3.15
CA LYS A 37 -6.47 4.13 -3.77
C LYS A 37 -5.01 4.49 -4.00
N VAL A 38 -4.67 4.77 -5.25
CA VAL A 38 -3.30 5.11 -5.66
C VAL A 38 -3.28 6.53 -6.19
N GLU A 39 -2.41 7.36 -5.64
CA GLU A 39 -2.16 8.71 -6.14
C GLU A 39 -0.74 8.78 -6.66
N LEU A 40 -0.60 9.20 -7.90
CA LEU A 40 0.69 9.39 -8.56
C LEU A 40 0.81 10.88 -8.88
N GLU A 41 1.94 11.47 -8.54
CA GLU A 41 2.15 12.89 -8.72
C GLU A 41 3.55 13.19 -9.24
N ARG A 42 3.63 14.16 -10.13
CA ARG A 42 4.89 14.80 -10.49
C ARG A 42 4.95 16.15 -9.80
N ASP A 43 5.97 16.35 -8.98
CA ASP A 43 6.20 17.62 -8.30
C ASP A 43 6.70 18.66 -9.32
N GLN A 44 5.94 19.73 -9.50
CA GLN A 44 6.27 20.78 -10.44
C GLN A 44 7.34 21.75 -9.93
N HIS A 45 7.61 21.74 -8.63
CA HIS A 45 8.61 22.62 -8.01
C HIS A 45 10.02 22.04 -8.06
N HIS A 46 10.15 20.73 -8.26
CA HIS A 46 11.43 20.03 -8.37
C HIS A 46 11.71 19.71 -9.83
N GLN A 47 12.91 20.05 -10.30
CA GLN A 47 13.35 19.74 -11.67
C GLN A 47 14.25 18.51 -11.73
N SER A 48 14.75 18.06 -10.58
CA SER A 48 15.62 16.88 -10.47
C SER A 48 15.46 16.23 -9.12
N GLY A 49 15.99 15.01 -8.95
CA GLY A 49 15.90 14.24 -7.73
C GLY A 49 14.55 13.58 -7.54
N LEU A 50 13.93 13.74 -6.37
CA LEU A 50 12.66 13.10 -6.01
C LEU A 50 11.46 13.83 -6.60
N VAL A 51 11.39 13.86 -7.92
CA VAL A 51 10.38 14.59 -8.69
C VAL A 51 9.03 13.87 -8.70
N PHE A 52 9.03 12.53 -8.65
CA PHE A 52 7.82 11.73 -8.71
C PHE A 52 7.47 11.17 -7.34
N ARG A 53 6.18 11.15 -7.04
CA ARG A 53 5.66 10.67 -5.77
C ARG A 53 4.54 9.67 -6.01
N ALA A 54 4.54 8.59 -5.24
CA ALA A 54 3.45 7.60 -5.22
C ALA A 54 2.93 7.46 -3.80
N GLU A 55 1.62 7.45 -3.65
CA GLU A 55 0.94 7.19 -2.39
C GLU A 55 -0.11 6.11 -2.61
N VAL A 56 -0.15 5.13 -1.72
CA VAL A 56 -1.14 4.04 -1.79
C VAL A 56 -1.84 3.93 -0.45
N MET A 57 -3.15 3.86 -0.49
CA MET A 57 -4.00 3.61 0.65
C MET A 57 -4.77 2.31 0.41
N LEU A 58 -4.62 1.34 1.33
CA LEU A 58 -5.34 0.07 1.31
C LEU A 58 -6.41 0.08 2.40
N VAL A 59 -7.59 -0.40 2.06
CA VAL A 59 -8.68 -0.62 3.03
C VAL A 59 -8.77 -2.12 3.32
N VAL A 60 -8.49 -2.49 4.56
CA VAL A 60 -8.45 -3.88 5.00
C VAL A 60 -9.28 -4.03 6.27
N GLY A 61 -10.47 -4.63 6.15
CA GLY A 61 -11.31 -4.89 7.32
C GLY A 61 -11.60 -3.66 8.19
N GLY A 62 -11.87 -2.51 7.57
CA GLY A 62 -12.09 -1.25 8.28
C GLY A 62 -10.81 -0.53 8.71
N VAL A 63 -9.65 -1.11 8.47
CA VAL A 63 -8.36 -0.49 8.79
C VAL A 63 -7.76 0.12 7.52
N LEU A 64 -7.23 1.33 7.64
CA LEU A 64 -6.54 2.01 6.55
C LEU A 64 -5.04 1.83 6.71
N MET A 65 -4.41 1.30 5.65
CA MET A 65 -2.96 1.21 5.54
C MET A 65 -2.49 2.19 4.49
N ARG A 66 -1.48 2.98 4.79
CA ARG A 66 -1.02 4.04 3.91
C ARG A 66 0.50 4.06 3.84
N ALA A 67 1.01 4.23 2.63
CA ALA A 67 2.43 4.43 2.40
C ALA A 67 2.66 5.38 1.24
N GLU A 68 3.75 6.14 1.30
CA GLU A 68 4.14 7.03 0.22
C GLU A 68 5.64 6.98 0.01
N ALA A 69 6.07 7.32 -1.20
CA ALA A 69 7.48 7.37 -1.55
C ALA A 69 7.72 8.37 -2.68
N GLY A 70 8.89 9.00 -2.65
CA GLY A 70 9.38 9.83 -3.73
C GLY A 70 10.53 9.14 -4.45
N ALA A 71 10.68 9.38 -5.75
CA ALA A 71 11.76 8.82 -6.55
C ALA A 71 12.01 9.66 -7.81
N GLU A 72 13.07 9.32 -8.52
CA GLU A 72 13.44 10.01 -9.76
C GLU A 72 12.53 9.65 -10.95
N ASP A 73 11.83 8.52 -10.87
CA ASP A 73 10.80 8.14 -11.83
C ASP A 73 9.61 7.48 -11.10
N ILE A 74 8.48 7.41 -11.79
CA ILE A 74 7.23 6.95 -11.18
C ILE A 74 7.26 5.45 -10.87
N TYR A 75 7.92 4.64 -11.69
CA TYR A 75 8.03 3.20 -11.46
C TYR A 75 8.84 2.92 -10.19
N ALA A 76 9.94 3.66 -10.00
CA ALA A 76 10.75 3.54 -8.79
C ALA A 76 9.98 3.95 -7.55
N ALA A 77 9.16 5.00 -7.63
CA ALA A 77 8.31 5.44 -6.52
C ALA A 77 7.34 4.33 -6.11
N VAL A 78 6.69 3.69 -7.08
CA VAL A 78 5.77 2.56 -6.83
C VAL A 78 6.54 1.40 -6.19
N ASP A 79 7.73 1.07 -6.70
CA ASP A 79 8.55 -0.02 -6.17
C ASP A 79 8.94 0.19 -4.71
N ILE A 80 9.17 1.43 -4.30
CA ILE A 80 9.51 1.75 -2.91
C ILE A 80 8.27 1.64 -2.00
N VAL A 81 7.09 2.00 -2.49
CA VAL A 81 5.84 1.92 -1.73
C VAL A 81 5.48 0.47 -1.37
N ILE A 82 5.72 -0.47 -2.28
CA ILE A 82 5.32 -1.87 -2.08
C ILE A 82 5.90 -2.49 -0.81
N PRO A 83 7.23 -2.47 -0.55
CA PRO A 83 7.76 -3.02 0.68
C PRO A 83 7.27 -2.31 1.94
N LYS A 84 6.99 -1.01 1.86
CA LYS A 84 6.41 -0.26 2.98
C LYS A 84 5.02 -0.78 3.33
N LEU A 85 4.19 -1.08 2.32
CA LEU A 85 2.87 -1.66 2.53
C LEU A 85 2.97 -3.09 3.07
N LYS A 86 3.90 -3.89 2.57
CA LYS A 86 4.13 -5.27 3.06
C LYS A 86 4.51 -5.26 4.54
N GLU A 87 5.30 -4.31 4.98
CA GLU A 87 5.67 -4.17 6.38
C GLU A 87 4.43 -3.89 7.25
N GLN A 88 3.56 -2.97 6.82
CA GLN A 88 2.32 -2.67 7.52
C GLN A 88 1.38 -3.88 7.57
N ILE A 89 1.28 -4.62 6.47
CA ILE A 89 0.49 -5.84 6.38
C ILE A 89 1.01 -6.88 7.39
N GLY A 90 2.32 -7.06 7.47
CA GLY A 90 2.95 -7.96 8.42
C GLY A 90 2.63 -7.59 9.87
N LYS A 91 2.77 -6.33 10.22
CA LYS A 91 2.43 -5.82 11.55
C LYS A 91 0.96 -6.04 11.90
N PHE A 92 0.07 -5.81 10.94
CA PHE A 92 -1.36 -6.04 11.12
C PHE A 92 -1.67 -7.50 11.41
N LYS A 93 -1.08 -8.42 10.67
CA LYS A 93 -1.26 -9.87 10.87
C LYS A 93 -0.71 -10.33 12.22
N ASP A 94 0.47 -9.84 12.60
CA ASP A 94 1.11 -10.20 13.88
C ASP A 94 0.26 -9.71 15.05
N LYS A 95 -0.24 -8.50 15.01
CA LYS A 95 -1.12 -7.95 16.04
C LYS A 95 -2.38 -8.78 16.19
N LYS A 96 -3.00 -9.19 15.08
CA LYS A 96 -4.20 -10.01 15.07
C LYS A 96 -3.94 -11.39 15.72
N GLN A 97 -2.82 -12.03 15.40
CA GLN A 97 -2.42 -13.30 16.00
C GLN A 97 -2.15 -13.17 17.50
N THR A 98 -1.46 -12.13 17.91
CA THR A 98 -1.17 -11.85 19.32
C THR A 98 -2.46 -11.71 20.15
N LEU A 99 -3.44 -10.97 19.63
CA LEU A 99 -4.73 -10.81 20.29
C LEU A 99 -5.49 -12.15 20.42
N ARG A 100 -5.45 -12.99 19.41
CA ARG A 100 -6.05 -14.34 19.47
C ARG A 100 -5.39 -15.22 20.52
N ARG A 101 -4.06 -15.20 20.60
CA ARG A 101 -3.30 -15.96 21.60
C ARG A 101 -3.61 -15.50 23.03
N ARG A 102 -3.71 -14.19 23.25
CA ARG A 102 -4.09 -13.62 24.54
C ARG A 102 -5.49 -14.06 24.96
N GLY A 103 -6.44 -14.03 24.05
CA GLY A 103 -7.80 -14.49 24.30
C GLY A 103 -7.86 -15.96 24.70
N ALA A 104 -7.14 -16.84 24.01
CA ALA A 104 -7.06 -18.25 24.32
C ALA A 104 -6.45 -18.51 25.71
N ARG A 105 -5.36 -17.80 26.07
CA ARG A 105 -4.74 -17.89 27.38
C ARG A 105 -5.68 -17.45 28.50
N SER A 106 -6.40 -16.37 28.31
CA SER A 106 -7.36 -15.88 29.28
C SER A 106 -8.47 -16.87 29.52
N ALA A 107 -8.99 -17.53 28.48
CA ALA A 107 -10.00 -18.56 28.59
C ALA A 107 -9.50 -19.77 29.42
N LYS A 108 -8.27 -20.20 29.19
CA LYS A 108 -7.66 -21.30 29.95
C LYS A 108 -7.47 -20.98 31.43
N ARG A 109 -7.14 -19.72 31.75
CA ARG A 109 -6.93 -19.30 33.14
C ARG A 109 -8.23 -19.25 33.94
N LYS A 110 -9.36 -19.05 33.30
CA LYS A 110 -10.66 -19.01 33.95
C LYS A 110 -11.22 -20.38 34.28
N MET A 111 -10.64 -21.39 33.72
CA MET A 111 -10.98 -22.78 34.03
C MET A 111 -10.09 -23.36 35.14
#